data_75a2ab487123e10902f14147697b3967
#
_entry.id   75a2ab487123e10902f14147697b3967
#
_cell.length_a   1.000
_cell.length_b   1.000
_cell.length_c   1.000
_cell.angle_alpha   90.00
_cell.angle_beta   90.00
_cell.angle_gamma   90.00
#
_symmetry.space_group_name_H-M   'P 1'
#
loop_
_entity.id
_entity.type
_entity.pdbx_description
1 polymer ?
#
loop_
_entity_poly.entity_id
_entity_poly.type
_entity_poly.pdbx_seq_one_letter_code
_entity_poly.pdbx_strand_id
1 'polypeptide(L)'
;DFSEMQTLHFEGGALLKSIDFAKPFFEADLVVSLSKLKTHQLMAYTGAMKNLFGLVVGLNKAQMHYRFYDKKDFSKYLTDLALASASQYAIMDAIVGMDGPGGPGNGDPVSLGFLAGSQNLLALDWTCASMVGYNPYDILNLSDALSRKIWLEDPSEIELVGESQQSIGQLKFRIVTETRGVTSLQKMLPGWMNSIAKKIFIKTPQFQHKACIRCGRCIEICPPQVLNFQDEQKSKWKKKDKE
;
A
#
# COMPACT_ATOMS: atom_id res chain seq x y z
N ASP A 1 -0.36 -18.03 13.68
CA ASP A 1 0.91 -17.73 13.03
C ASP A 1 0.66 -17.21 11.62
N PHE A 2 1.26 -16.07 11.28
CA PHE A 2 1.15 -15.44 9.97
C PHE A 2 2.30 -15.85 9.01
N SER A 3 2.98 -16.95 9.28
CA SER A 3 4.07 -17.47 8.42
C SER A 3 3.54 -18.35 7.28
N GLU A 4 2.41 -19.03 7.48
CA GLU A 4 1.78 -19.89 6.49
C GLU A 4 0.77 -19.13 5.64
N MET A 5 0.68 -19.49 4.37
CA MET A 5 -0.22 -18.89 3.38
C MET A 5 -1.13 -19.94 2.78
N GLN A 6 -2.30 -19.50 2.37
CA GLN A 6 -3.22 -20.28 1.57
C GLN A 6 -3.78 -19.40 0.45
N THR A 7 -3.98 -20.00 -0.73
CA THR A 7 -4.49 -19.30 -1.91
C THR A 7 -6.02 -19.24 -1.86
N LEU A 8 -6.56 -18.04 -1.98
CA LEU A 8 -7.98 -17.78 -2.23
C LEU A 8 -8.18 -17.51 -3.73
N HIS A 9 -9.06 -18.27 -4.35
CA HIS A 9 -9.57 -17.97 -5.69
C HIS A 9 -10.85 -17.16 -5.57
N PHE A 10 -10.97 -16.07 -6.31
CA PHE A 10 -12.15 -15.21 -6.28
C PHE A 10 -12.43 -14.59 -7.65
N GLU A 11 -13.69 -14.26 -7.87
CA GLU A 11 -14.15 -13.54 -9.05
C GLU A 11 -14.35 -12.06 -8.73
N GLY A 12 -14.31 -11.19 -9.75
CA GLY A 12 -14.50 -9.75 -9.60
C GLY A 12 -13.22 -8.93 -9.46
N GLY A 13 -12.04 -9.55 -9.36
CA GLY A 13 -10.77 -8.84 -9.39
C GLY A 13 -10.46 -8.26 -10.77
N ALA A 14 -9.95 -7.01 -10.80
CA ALA A 14 -9.52 -6.37 -12.03
C ALA A 14 -8.16 -6.90 -12.53
N LEU A 15 -7.25 -7.23 -11.61
CA LEU A 15 -5.92 -7.74 -11.90
C LEU A 15 -5.74 -9.20 -11.47
N LEU A 16 -6.38 -9.60 -10.38
CA LEU A 16 -6.12 -10.87 -9.74
C LEU A 16 -7.31 -11.81 -9.82
N LYS A 17 -7.04 -13.09 -10.07
CA LYS A 17 -7.98 -14.20 -9.99
C LYS A 17 -7.78 -15.03 -8.71
N SER A 18 -6.63 -14.83 -8.06
CA SER A 18 -6.27 -15.50 -6.81
C SER A 18 -5.31 -14.63 -6.00
N ILE A 19 -5.38 -14.75 -4.69
CA ILE A 19 -4.53 -14.04 -3.72
C ILE A 19 -4.11 -15.03 -2.64
N ASP A 20 -2.84 -14.93 -2.21
CA ASP A 20 -2.32 -15.66 -1.07
C ASP A 20 -2.50 -14.82 0.20
N PHE A 21 -3.33 -15.30 1.10
CA PHE A 21 -3.54 -14.73 2.42
C PHE A 21 -2.89 -15.59 3.52
N ALA A 22 -2.60 -14.97 4.65
CA ALA A 22 -2.19 -15.67 5.85
C ALA A 22 -3.25 -16.72 6.25
N LYS A 23 -2.82 -17.92 6.61
CA LYS A 23 -3.71 -19.03 6.97
C LYS A 23 -4.79 -18.69 8.01
N PRO A 24 -4.50 -17.91 9.09
CA PRO A 24 -5.52 -17.52 10.05
C PRO A 24 -6.72 -16.77 9.46
N PHE A 25 -6.56 -16.15 8.29
CA PHE A 25 -7.68 -15.54 7.58
C PHE A 25 -8.77 -16.56 7.22
N PHE A 26 -8.38 -17.78 6.82
CA PHE A 26 -9.30 -18.84 6.43
C PHE A 26 -9.94 -19.57 7.62
N GLU A 27 -9.37 -19.40 8.80
CA GLU A 27 -9.85 -19.99 10.06
C GLU A 27 -10.77 -19.03 10.83
N ALA A 28 -10.87 -17.77 10.37
CA ALA A 28 -11.66 -16.74 11.04
C ALA A 28 -13.12 -16.74 10.59
N ASP A 29 -14.05 -16.65 11.53
CA ASP A 29 -15.49 -16.48 11.28
C ASP A 29 -15.81 -15.02 10.90
N LEU A 30 -14.99 -14.07 11.33
CA LEU A 30 -15.20 -12.64 11.12
C LEU A 30 -13.86 -11.95 10.84
N VAL A 31 -13.81 -11.15 9.78
CA VAL A 31 -12.65 -10.31 9.45
C VAL A 31 -12.99 -8.85 9.70
N VAL A 32 -12.29 -8.25 10.66
CA VAL A 32 -12.42 -6.82 11.00
C VAL A 32 -11.12 -6.10 10.73
N SER A 33 -11.17 -5.05 9.91
CA SER A 33 -9.99 -4.21 9.64
C SER A 33 -9.84 -3.14 10.71
N LEU A 34 -8.85 -3.25 11.59
CA LEU A 34 -8.48 -2.21 12.56
C LEU A 34 -7.35 -1.38 11.97
N SER A 35 -7.66 -0.23 11.41
CA SER A 35 -6.71 0.61 10.68
C SER A 35 -6.35 1.88 11.47
N LYS A 36 -5.13 2.36 11.28
CA LYS A 36 -4.68 3.66 11.77
C LYS A 36 -4.64 4.65 10.63
N LEU A 37 -5.25 5.83 10.83
CA LEU A 37 -5.21 6.92 9.85
C LEU A 37 -3.80 7.46 9.71
N LYS A 38 -3.22 7.34 8.50
CA LYS A 38 -1.87 7.84 8.23
C LYS A 38 -1.60 8.15 6.77
N THR A 39 -0.63 9.04 6.54
CA THR A 39 -0.08 9.29 5.23
C THR A 39 0.73 8.10 4.71
N HIS A 40 0.97 8.08 3.40
CA HIS A 40 1.79 7.08 2.74
C HIS A 40 2.50 7.67 1.51
N GLN A 41 3.82 7.55 1.44
CA GLN A 41 4.61 8.14 0.35
C GLN A 41 4.18 7.65 -1.05
N LEU A 42 3.83 6.36 -1.19
CA LEU A 42 3.45 5.79 -2.48
C LEU A 42 1.97 6.03 -2.81
N MET A 43 1.07 5.85 -1.84
CA MET A 43 -0.38 5.80 -2.04
C MET A 43 -1.12 6.99 -1.41
N ALA A 44 -0.40 8.05 -1.02
CA ALA A 44 -0.88 9.23 -0.31
C ALA A 44 -1.51 8.93 1.06
N TYR A 45 -2.41 7.97 1.14
CA TYR A 45 -3.25 7.66 2.30
C TYR A 45 -3.19 6.18 2.67
N THR A 46 -3.38 5.87 3.94
CA THR A 46 -3.59 4.52 4.46
C THR A 46 -4.79 4.52 5.38
N GLY A 47 -5.75 3.66 5.04
CA GLY A 47 -6.97 3.43 5.80
C GLY A 47 -7.37 1.96 5.82
N ALA A 48 -8.67 1.69 5.93
CA ALA A 48 -9.23 0.35 6.09
C ALA A 48 -8.91 -0.58 4.92
N MET A 49 -9.10 -0.10 3.67
CA MET A 49 -8.81 -0.91 2.47
C MET A 49 -7.34 -1.31 2.41
N LYS A 50 -6.43 -0.34 2.56
CA LYS A 50 -5.00 -0.63 2.47
C LYS A 50 -4.47 -1.41 3.67
N ASN A 51 -5.12 -1.33 4.83
CA ASN A 51 -4.74 -2.09 6.03
C ASN A 51 -4.82 -3.60 5.78
N LEU A 52 -5.77 -4.06 4.96
CA LEU A 52 -5.94 -5.46 4.60
C LEU A 52 -4.75 -6.04 3.82
N PHE A 53 -3.88 -5.20 3.26
CA PHE A 53 -2.57 -5.63 2.77
C PHE A 53 -1.71 -6.30 3.87
N GLY A 54 -2.10 -6.13 5.14
CA GLY A 54 -1.57 -6.87 6.28
C GLY A 54 -1.75 -8.39 6.19
N LEU A 55 -2.78 -8.87 5.48
CA LEU A 55 -3.05 -10.29 5.27
C LEU A 55 -2.03 -10.98 4.35
N VAL A 56 -1.29 -10.22 3.56
CA VAL A 56 -0.20 -10.75 2.72
C VAL A 56 1.04 -10.92 3.57
N VAL A 57 1.59 -12.14 3.57
CA VAL A 57 2.63 -12.55 4.51
C VAL A 57 4.03 -12.12 4.09
N GLY A 58 4.81 -11.65 5.03
CA GLY A 58 6.27 -11.56 4.97
C GLY A 58 6.83 -10.89 3.73
N LEU A 59 7.74 -11.56 3.05
CA LEU A 59 8.44 -11.08 1.86
C LEU A 59 7.51 -10.85 0.66
N ASN A 60 6.35 -11.49 0.62
CA ASN A 60 5.37 -11.30 -0.46
C ASN A 60 4.86 -9.86 -0.55
N LYS A 61 4.79 -9.13 0.58
CA LYS A 61 4.49 -7.68 0.57
C LYS A 61 5.49 -6.90 -0.31
N ALA A 62 6.77 -7.16 -0.11
CA ALA A 62 7.83 -6.51 -0.89
C ALA A 62 7.80 -6.96 -2.36
N GLN A 63 7.50 -8.24 -2.62
CA GLN A 63 7.34 -8.75 -3.99
C GLN A 63 6.17 -8.08 -4.70
N MET A 64 5.03 -7.84 -4.01
CA MET A 64 3.87 -7.16 -4.62
C MET A 64 4.18 -5.70 -4.94
N HIS A 65 4.91 -4.97 -4.10
CA HIS A 65 5.40 -3.65 -4.43
C HIS A 65 6.34 -3.63 -5.65
N TYR A 66 7.12 -4.68 -5.83
CA TYR A 66 7.99 -4.82 -7.00
C TYR A 66 7.21 -5.23 -8.26
N ARG A 67 6.28 -6.18 -8.13
CA ARG A 67 5.43 -6.67 -9.22
C ARG A 67 4.54 -5.57 -9.78
N PHE A 68 3.93 -4.78 -8.90
CA PHE A 68 3.05 -3.65 -9.22
C PHE A 68 3.77 -2.33 -8.93
N TYR A 69 4.87 -2.06 -9.63
CA TYR A 69 5.66 -0.84 -9.44
C TYR A 69 4.93 0.42 -9.92
N ASP A 70 3.98 0.29 -10.84
CA ASP A 70 3.09 1.38 -11.23
C ASP A 70 2.01 1.58 -10.15
N LYS A 71 1.81 2.84 -9.75
CA LYS A 71 0.88 3.18 -8.67
C LYS A 71 -0.56 2.82 -8.98
N LYS A 72 -0.97 2.93 -10.25
CA LYS A 72 -2.34 2.59 -10.68
C LYS A 72 -2.57 1.09 -10.61
N ASP A 73 -1.60 0.29 -11.04
CA ASP A 73 -1.70 -1.16 -10.93
C ASP A 73 -1.63 -1.61 -9.48
N PHE A 74 -0.78 -0.97 -8.66
CA PHE A 74 -0.75 -1.24 -7.23
C PHE A 74 -2.06 -0.85 -6.53
N SER A 75 -2.73 0.23 -6.97
CA SER A 75 -4.04 0.61 -6.43
C SER A 75 -5.11 -0.42 -6.77
N LYS A 76 -5.18 -0.90 -8.01
CA LYS A 76 -6.09 -1.99 -8.41
C LYS A 76 -5.83 -3.27 -7.63
N TYR A 77 -4.55 -3.59 -7.42
CA TYR A 77 -4.16 -4.72 -6.57
C TYR A 77 -4.69 -4.58 -5.14
N LEU A 78 -4.58 -3.39 -4.53
CA LEU A 78 -5.10 -3.12 -3.18
C LEU A 78 -6.62 -3.20 -3.13
N THR A 79 -7.31 -2.72 -4.17
CA THR A 79 -8.77 -2.84 -4.28
C THR A 79 -9.20 -4.31 -4.42
N ASP A 80 -8.55 -5.08 -5.30
CA ASP A 80 -8.82 -6.51 -5.47
C ASP A 80 -8.59 -7.29 -4.18
N LEU A 81 -7.50 -6.97 -3.46
CA LEU A 81 -7.17 -7.58 -2.18
C LEU A 81 -8.23 -7.27 -1.12
N ALA A 82 -8.67 -6.01 -1.02
CA ALA A 82 -9.71 -5.62 -0.09
C ALA A 82 -11.06 -6.29 -0.42
N LEU A 83 -11.39 -6.39 -1.71
CA LEU A 83 -12.59 -7.10 -2.18
C LEU A 83 -12.52 -8.59 -1.81
N ALA A 84 -11.40 -9.25 -2.10
CA ALA A 84 -11.19 -10.68 -1.83
C ALA A 84 -11.21 -11.00 -0.33
N SER A 85 -10.78 -10.06 0.53
CA SER A 85 -10.80 -10.25 1.98
C SER A 85 -12.19 -10.35 2.56
N ALA A 86 -13.21 -9.87 1.84
CA ALA A 86 -14.61 -9.84 2.29
C ALA A 86 -14.76 -9.34 3.74
N SER A 87 -13.91 -8.36 4.15
CA SER A 87 -13.94 -7.82 5.50
C SER A 87 -15.32 -7.23 5.82
N GLN A 88 -15.95 -7.74 6.87
CA GLN A 88 -17.33 -7.40 7.24
C GLN A 88 -17.46 -6.08 7.97
N TYR A 89 -16.36 -5.61 8.59
CA TYR A 89 -16.34 -4.35 9.32
C TYR A 89 -14.94 -3.74 9.34
N ALA A 90 -14.88 -2.43 9.40
CA ALA A 90 -13.63 -1.72 9.60
C ALA A 90 -13.77 -0.64 10.66
N ILE A 91 -12.71 -0.43 11.43
CA ILE A 91 -12.58 0.65 12.38
C ILE A 91 -11.32 1.44 12.03
N MET A 92 -11.49 2.76 11.94
CA MET A 92 -10.39 3.71 11.76
C MET A 92 -10.04 4.33 13.11
N ASP A 93 -8.85 4.04 13.59
CA ASP A 93 -8.25 4.75 14.69
C ASP A 93 -7.58 6.03 14.17
N ALA A 94 -8.23 7.14 14.46
CA ALA A 94 -7.76 8.50 14.22
C ALA A 94 -7.64 9.30 15.53
N ILE A 95 -7.48 8.64 16.69
CA ILE A 95 -7.20 9.35 17.95
C ILE A 95 -5.85 10.04 17.85
N VAL A 96 -4.80 9.25 17.54
CA VAL A 96 -3.49 9.75 17.15
C VAL A 96 -3.13 9.15 15.81
N GLY A 97 -3.19 9.95 14.78
CA GLY A 97 -2.78 9.57 13.42
C GLY A 97 -1.29 9.83 13.18
N MET A 98 -0.87 9.65 11.93
CA MET A 98 0.47 9.99 11.45
C MET A 98 0.36 10.83 10.18
N ASP A 99 0.98 11.99 10.13
CA ASP A 99 0.94 12.88 8.99
C ASP A 99 2.31 13.15 8.36
N GLY A 100 2.33 13.97 7.30
CA GLY A 100 3.56 14.41 6.64
C GLY A 100 4.21 13.37 5.73
N PRO A 101 5.38 13.69 5.13
CA PRO A 101 5.98 12.94 4.02
C PRO A 101 6.66 11.63 4.44
N GLY A 102 6.81 11.36 5.72
CA GLY A 102 7.51 10.18 6.26
C GLY A 102 6.67 8.91 6.33
N GLY A 103 5.37 8.98 6.03
CA GLY A 103 4.49 7.79 6.12
C GLY A 103 4.90 6.65 5.16
N PRO A 104 4.67 5.39 5.53
CA PRO A 104 3.85 4.91 6.65
C PRO A 104 4.62 4.66 7.97
N GLY A 105 5.91 4.91 8.06
CA GLY A 105 6.72 4.56 9.23
C GLY A 105 7.45 5.72 9.90
N ASN A 106 7.75 6.78 9.16
CA ASN A 106 8.59 7.91 9.62
C ASN A 106 7.86 9.26 9.52
N GLY A 107 6.53 9.27 9.51
CA GLY A 107 5.75 10.50 9.64
C GLY A 107 5.67 10.97 11.09
N ASP A 108 5.12 12.15 11.30
CA ASP A 108 4.96 12.71 12.63
C ASP A 108 3.60 12.32 13.22
N PRO A 109 3.52 12.05 14.54
CA PRO A 109 2.24 11.82 15.19
C PRO A 109 1.41 13.10 15.22
N VAL A 110 0.11 12.95 14.99
CA VAL A 110 -0.86 14.06 15.03
C VAL A 110 -2.11 13.64 15.77
N SER A 111 -2.54 14.44 16.74
CA SER A 111 -3.78 14.21 17.48
C SER A 111 -4.97 14.67 16.63
N LEU A 112 -5.86 13.73 16.29
CA LEU A 112 -7.08 13.98 15.53
C LEU A 112 -8.34 13.77 16.39
N GLY A 113 -8.26 12.87 17.39
CA GLY A 113 -9.23 12.75 18.46
C GLY A 113 -10.53 12.03 18.12
N PHE A 114 -10.57 11.24 17.02
CA PHE A 114 -11.80 10.51 16.66
C PHE A 114 -11.58 9.04 16.33
N LEU A 115 -12.68 8.29 16.41
CA LEU A 115 -12.83 6.93 15.88
C LEU A 115 -13.97 6.94 14.88
N ALA A 116 -13.84 6.14 13.82
CA ALA A 116 -14.91 5.91 12.87
C ALA A 116 -15.00 4.43 12.53
N GLY A 117 -16.19 3.94 12.21
CA GLY A 117 -16.39 2.55 11.85
C GLY A 117 -17.47 2.40 10.77
N SER A 118 -17.35 1.37 9.93
CA SER A 118 -18.34 1.06 8.90
C SER A 118 -18.22 -0.38 8.43
N GLN A 119 -19.33 -0.94 7.96
CA GLN A 119 -19.33 -2.17 7.16
C GLN A 119 -18.86 -1.93 5.72
N ASN A 120 -18.91 -0.69 5.28
CA ASN A 120 -18.46 -0.27 3.96
C ASN A 120 -17.06 0.36 4.07
N LEU A 121 -16.04 -0.37 3.60
CA LEU A 121 -14.64 0.05 3.70
C LEU A 121 -14.36 1.31 2.91
N LEU A 122 -14.98 1.45 1.72
CA LEU A 122 -14.80 2.62 0.88
C LEU A 122 -15.43 3.86 1.52
N ALA A 123 -16.66 3.74 2.07
CA ALA A 123 -17.32 4.85 2.76
C ALA A 123 -16.51 5.32 3.97
N LEU A 124 -15.96 4.39 4.76
CA LEU A 124 -15.09 4.71 5.89
C LEU A 124 -13.85 5.49 5.45
N ASP A 125 -13.10 4.95 4.48
CA ASP A 125 -11.86 5.57 4.02
C ASP A 125 -12.13 6.90 3.32
N TRP A 126 -13.24 7.01 2.57
CA TRP A 126 -13.68 8.23 1.90
C TRP A 126 -13.96 9.34 2.90
N THR A 127 -14.78 9.05 3.91
CA THR A 127 -15.13 10.00 4.97
C THR A 127 -13.90 10.44 5.74
N CYS A 128 -13.08 9.49 6.23
CA CYS A 128 -11.89 9.82 7.01
C CYS A 128 -10.85 10.61 6.19
N ALA A 129 -10.67 10.28 4.91
CA ALA A 129 -9.78 11.04 4.04
C ALA A 129 -10.28 12.47 3.83
N SER A 130 -11.58 12.67 3.59
CA SER A 130 -12.22 14.00 3.47
C SER A 130 -12.04 14.81 4.74
N MET A 131 -12.26 14.21 5.91
CA MET A 131 -12.16 14.88 7.21
C MET A 131 -10.76 15.47 7.47
N VAL A 132 -9.70 14.80 6.99
CA VAL A 132 -8.32 15.28 7.16
C VAL A 132 -7.81 16.11 5.98
N GLY A 133 -8.70 16.48 5.04
CA GLY A 133 -8.40 17.44 3.98
C GLY A 133 -7.90 16.84 2.66
N TYR A 134 -7.95 15.51 2.49
CA TYR A 134 -7.77 14.93 1.17
C TYR A 134 -9.02 15.15 0.30
N ASN A 135 -8.81 15.28 -1.01
CA ASN A 135 -9.84 14.95 -1.99
C ASN A 135 -9.78 13.45 -2.25
N PRO A 136 -10.78 12.63 -1.84
CA PRO A 136 -10.73 11.18 -1.99
C PRO A 136 -10.59 10.69 -3.44
N TYR A 137 -11.04 11.49 -4.41
CA TYR A 137 -10.86 11.19 -5.84
C TYR A 137 -9.38 11.14 -6.26
N ASP A 138 -8.49 11.84 -5.52
CA ASP A 138 -7.05 11.84 -5.79
C ASP A 138 -6.32 10.65 -5.13
N ILE A 139 -7.01 9.88 -4.29
CA ILE A 139 -6.48 8.67 -3.66
C ILE A 139 -6.78 7.47 -4.56
N LEU A 140 -5.77 6.96 -5.22
CA LEU A 140 -5.90 6.01 -6.32
C LEU A 140 -6.74 4.77 -6.02
N ASN A 141 -6.57 4.14 -4.84
CA ASN A 141 -7.35 2.95 -4.49
C ASN A 141 -8.81 3.28 -4.12
N LEU A 142 -9.12 4.47 -3.60
CA LEU A 142 -10.49 4.90 -3.36
C LEU A 142 -11.18 5.22 -4.69
N SER A 143 -10.48 5.94 -5.56
CA SER A 143 -10.95 6.28 -6.91
C SER A 143 -11.17 5.02 -7.77
N ASP A 144 -10.27 4.01 -7.68
CA ASP A 144 -10.43 2.73 -8.38
C ASP A 144 -11.68 1.98 -7.88
N ALA A 145 -11.86 1.85 -6.57
CA ALA A 145 -13.00 1.17 -5.98
C ALA A 145 -14.34 1.84 -6.37
N LEU A 146 -14.39 3.17 -6.31
CA LEU A 146 -15.57 3.93 -6.72
C LEU A 146 -15.86 3.76 -8.22
N SER A 147 -14.86 3.86 -9.08
CA SER A 147 -15.02 3.71 -10.54
C SER A 147 -15.54 2.32 -10.92
N ARG A 148 -15.23 1.32 -10.11
CA ARG A 148 -15.70 -0.07 -10.26
C ARG A 148 -17.02 -0.34 -9.53
N LYS A 149 -17.60 0.67 -8.87
CA LYS A 149 -18.83 0.54 -8.06
C LYS A 149 -18.74 -0.56 -6.98
N ILE A 150 -17.57 -0.69 -6.37
CA ILE A 150 -17.33 -1.62 -5.28
C ILE A 150 -17.71 -0.90 -3.99
N TRP A 151 -18.66 -1.47 -3.24
CA TRP A 151 -19.22 -0.98 -1.97
C TRP A 151 -20.01 0.33 -2.04
N LEU A 152 -19.81 1.17 -3.06
CA LEU A 152 -20.46 2.48 -3.18
C LEU A 152 -20.60 2.84 -4.67
N GLU A 153 -21.78 3.31 -5.06
CA GLU A 153 -22.01 3.80 -6.41
C GLU A 153 -21.68 5.29 -6.52
N ASP A 154 -22.07 6.06 -5.50
CA ASP A 154 -21.82 7.49 -5.41
C ASP A 154 -21.50 7.91 -3.97
N PRO A 155 -20.51 8.80 -3.73
CA PRO A 155 -20.18 9.28 -2.38
C PRO A 155 -21.32 9.99 -1.66
N SER A 156 -22.33 10.49 -2.36
CA SER A 156 -23.51 11.11 -1.75
C SER A 156 -24.41 10.12 -0.99
N GLU A 157 -24.21 8.81 -1.19
CA GLU A 157 -24.88 7.75 -0.43
C GLU A 157 -24.34 7.56 0.99
N ILE A 158 -23.19 8.21 1.30
CA ILE A 158 -22.56 8.06 2.61
C ILE A 158 -23.36 8.85 3.65
N GLU A 159 -23.96 8.12 4.58
CA GLU A 159 -24.61 8.67 5.75
C GLU A 159 -23.65 8.64 6.94
N LEU A 160 -23.41 9.81 7.55
CA LEU A 160 -22.60 9.93 8.75
C LEU A 160 -23.51 9.93 9.99
N VAL A 161 -23.35 8.92 10.83
CA VAL A 161 -24.09 8.77 12.09
C VAL A 161 -23.15 9.01 13.26
N GLY A 162 -23.61 9.77 14.24
CA GLY A 162 -22.82 10.19 15.42
C GLY A 162 -22.35 11.61 15.34
N GLU A 163 -21.08 11.84 15.69
CA GLU A 163 -20.49 13.19 15.66
C GLU A 163 -20.32 13.70 14.22
N SER A 164 -20.76 14.92 13.99
CA SER A 164 -20.60 15.57 12.69
C SER A 164 -19.17 16.06 12.48
N GLN A 165 -18.79 16.28 11.21
CA GLN A 165 -17.50 16.89 10.90
C GLN A 165 -17.38 18.29 11.52
N GLN A 166 -18.49 19.03 11.66
CA GLN A 166 -18.51 20.34 12.30
C GLN A 166 -18.19 20.27 13.81
N SER A 167 -18.68 19.20 14.49
CA SER A 167 -18.41 19.03 15.94
C SER A 167 -16.95 18.62 16.21
N ILE A 168 -16.33 17.86 15.29
CA ILE A 168 -14.91 17.49 15.38
C ILE A 168 -14.01 18.70 15.09
N GLY A 169 -14.51 19.67 14.30
CA GLY A 169 -13.79 20.88 13.96
C GLY A 169 -12.77 20.68 12.83
N GLN A 170 -11.92 21.72 12.64
CA GLN A 170 -10.91 21.70 11.60
C GLN A 170 -9.68 20.92 12.07
N LEU A 171 -9.45 19.77 11.46
CA LEU A 171 -8.28 18.93 11.76
C LEU A 171 -7.03 19.49 11.07
N LYS A 172 -5.94 19.61 11.85
CA LYS A 172 -4.63 19.96 11.31
C LYS A 172 -3.92 18.68 10.88
N PHE A 173 -3.85 18.44 9.58
CA PHE A 173 -3.21 17.26 9.02
C PHE A 173 -2.41 17.63 7.77
N ARG A 174 -1.14 17.26 7.73
CA ARG A 174 -0.26 17.53 6.59
C ARG A 174 -0.41 16.41 5.56
N ILE A 175 -1.30 16.62 4.59
CA ILE A 175 -1.52 15.67 3.51
C ILE A 175 -0.23 15.50 2.68
N VAL A 176 -0.05 14.29 2.17
CA VAL A 176 0.95 13.98 1.14
C VAL A 176 0.19 13.90 -0.17
N THR A 177 0.23 14.97 -0.94
CA THR A 177 -0.15 14.89 -2.35
C THR A 177 0.90 14.04 -3.06
N GLU A 178 0.51 13.30 -4.07
CA GLU A 178 1.46 12.49 -4.85
C GLU A 178 2.74 13.28 -5.09
N THR A 179 3.82 12.87 -4.47
CA THR A 179 5.12 13.39 -4.86
C THR A 179 5.20 13.17 -6.37
N ARG A 180 5.32 14.26 -7.12
CA ARG A 180 5.71 14.24 -8.53
C ARG A 180 7.03 13.47 -8.56
N GLY A 181 6.93 12.15 -8.49
CA GLY A 181 8.09 11.28 -8.51
C GLY A 181 8.78 11.44 -9.84
N VAL A 182 9.98 10.94 -9.93
CA VAL A 182 10.80 10.80 -11.14
C VAL A 182 9.97 10.43 -12.39
N THR A 183 8.81 9.80 -12.21
CA THR A 183 7.85 9.46 -13.27
C THR A 183 7.23 10.63 -14.02
N SER A 184 7.04 11.81 -13.38
CA SER A 184 6.50 12.99 -14.11
C SER A 184 7.57 13.61 -15.01
N LEU A 185 8.81 13.65 -14.54
CA LEU A 185 9.95 14.12 -15.35
C LEU A 185 10.25 13.12 -16.48
N GLN A 186 10.11 11.82 -16.21
CA GLN A 186 10.30 10.76 -17.21
C GLN A 186 9.30 10.81 -18.36
N LYS A 187 8.06 11.26 -18.13
CA LYS A 187 7.07 11.44 -19.20
C LYS A 187 7.38 12.59 -20.15
N MET A 188 8.19 13.55 -19.70
CA MET A 188 8.62 14.71 -20.52
C MET A 188 9.94 14.46 -21.27
N LEU A 189 10.67 13.40 -20.94
CA LEU A 189 11.97 13.11 -21.55
C LEU A 189 11.83 12.15 -22.74
N PRO A 190 12.56 12.38 -23.85
CA PRO A 190 12.66 11.42 -24.95
C PRO A 190 13.09 10.03 -24.45
N GLY A 191 12.59 8.94 -25.07
CA GLY A 191 12.79 7.57 -24.61
C GLY A 191 14.26 7.16 -24.33
N TRP A 192 15.21 7.68 -25.09
CA TRP A 192 16.63 7.42 -24.89
C TRP A 192 17.21 8.10 -23.63
N MET A 193 16.71 9.29 -23.25
CA MET A 193 17.09 9.97 -22.01
C MET A 193 16.50 9.27 -20.78
N ASN A 194 15.37 8.60 -20.90
CA ASN A 194 14.76 7.84 -19.81
C ASN A 194 15.66 6.68 -19.33
N SER A 195 16.43 6.07 -20.22
CA SER A 195 17.37 5.01 -19.85
C SER A 195 18.54 5.53 -19.02
N ILE A 196 19.02 6.73 -19.34
CA ILE A 196 20.11 7.40 -18.62
C ILE A 196 19.59 7.93 -17.28
N ALA A 197 18.42 8.58 -17.28
CA ALA A 197 17.79 9.08 -16.06
C ALA A 197 17.50 7.94 -15.07
N LYS A 198 16.99 6.79 -15.55
CA LYS A 198 16.80 5.60 -14.69
C LYS A 198 18.09 5.14 -14.01
N LYS A 199 19.21 5.15 -14.71
CA LYS A 199 20.51 4.75 -14.12
C LYS A 199 21.01 5.72 -13.05
N ILE A 200 20.69 7.02 -13.19
CA ILE A 200 21.16 8.07 -12.26
C ILE A 200 20.24 8.16 -11.03
N PHE A 201 18.93 8.05 -11.22
CA PHE A 201 17.93 8.29 -10.16
C PHE A 201 17.47 7.03 -9.42
N ILE A 202 17.67 5.83 -9.99
CA ILE A 202 17.35 4.58 -9.28
C ILE A 202 18.54 4.25 -8.38
N LYS A 203 18.35 4.43 -7.07
CA LYS A 203 19.31 3.95 -6.07
C LYS A 203 19.32 2.42 -6.10
N THR A 204 20.40 1.86 -6.61
CA THR A 204 20.63 0.41 -6.52
C THR A 204 21.30 0.08 -5.18
N PRO A 205 20.97 -1.05 -4.55
CA PRO A 205 21.69 -1.51 -3.37
C PRO A 205 23.19 -1.61 -3.67
N GLN A 206 24.01 -1.00 -2.82
CA GLN A 206 25.45 -1.11 -2.92
C GLN A 206 25.95 -2.02 -1.80
N PHE A 207 26.73 -3.01 -2.17
CA PHE A 207 27.31 -3.96 -1.21
C PHE A 207 28.75 -3.55 -0.88
N GLN A 208 29.01 -3.38 0.42
CA GLN A 208 30.38 -3.16 0.91
C GLN A 208 31.10 -4.51 0.99
N HIS A 209 31.75 -4.93 -0.10
CA HIS A 209 32.40 -6.25 -0.19
C HIS A 209 33.43 -6.49 0.91
N LYS A 210 34.13 -5.45 1.38
CA LYS A 210 35.12 -5.54 2.46
C LYS A 210 34.49 -5.84 3.83
N ALA A 211 33.24 -5.46 4.04
CA ALA A 211 32.50 -5.68 5.29
C ALA A 211 31.56 -6.92 5.20
N CYS A 212 31.51 -7.58 4.07
CA CYS A 212 30.61 -8.70 3.82
C CYS A 212 31.14 -9.98 4.49
N ILE A 213 30.42 -10.46 5.49
CA ILE A 213 30.71 -11.73 6.19
C ILE A 213 30.07 -12.96 5.51
N ARG A 214 29.49 -12.81 4.34
CA ARG A 214 28.82 -13.86 3.55
C ARG A 214 27.69 -14.61 4.29
N CYS A 215 26.99 -13.97 5.21
CA CYS A 215 25.91 -14.60 6.00
C CYS A 215 24.65 -14.96 5.19
N GLY A 216 24.52 -14.55 3.93
CA GLY A 216 23.38 -14.87 3.07
C GLY A 216 22.10 -14.05 3.32
N ARG A 217 21.97 -13.28 4.38
CA ARG A 217 20.75 -12.54 4.73
C ARG A 217 20.24 -11.63 3.61
N CYS A 218 21.13 -10.98 2.85
CA CYS A 218 20.73 -10.13 1.73
C CYS A 218 20.13 -10.93 0.57
N ILE A 219 20.50 -12.19 0.39
CA ILE A 219 19.91 -13.12 -0.59
C ILE A 219 18.54 -13.56 -0.12
N GLU A 220 18.44 -13.98 1.13
CA GLU A 220 17.20 -14.45 1.77
C GLU A 220 16.10 -13.39 1.75
N ILE A 221 16.43 -12.14 2.11
CA ILE A 221 15.48 -11.03 2.15
C ILE A 221 15.27 -10.33 0.80
N CYS A 222 15.93 -10.78 -0.28
CA CYS A 222 15.80 -10.18 -1.60
C CYS A 222 14.44 -10.53 -2.23
N PRO A 223 13.47 -9.60 -2.34
CA PRO A 223 12.13 -9.94 -2.80
C PRO A 223 12.09 -10.49 -4.23
N PRO A 224 12.86 -9.95 -5.21
CA PRO A 224 12.92 -10.49 -6.55
C PRO A 224 13.86 -11.71 -6.69
N GLN A 225 14.51 -12.15 -5.60
CA GLN A 225 15.43 -13.28 -5.55
C GLN A 225 16.53 -13.27 -6.65
N VAL A 226 16.98 -12.07 -7.02
CA VAL A 226 17.99 -11.86 -8.07
C VAL A 226 19.42 -11.86 -7.54
N LEU A 227 19.59 -11.98 -6.22
CA LEU A 227 20.90 -11.99 -5.57
C LEU A 227 21.36 -13.42 -5.39
N ASN A 228 22.59 -13.72 -5.81
CA ASN A 228 23.24 -15.01 -5.60
C ASN A 228 24.72 -14.79 -5.24
N PHE A 229 25.30 -15.68 -4.45
CA PHE A 229 26.76 -15.77 -4.37
C PHE A 229 27.28 -16.40 -5.66
N GLN A 230 28.18 -15.72 -6.35
CA GLN A 230 28.97 -16.35 -7.43
C GLN A 230 30.22 -17.00 -6.85
N ASP A 231 30.59 -18.14 -7.44
CA ASP A 231 31.70 -18.98 -7.01
C ASP A 231 33.02 -18.25 -6.76
N GLU A 232 33.71 -18.76 -5.83
CA GLU A 232 34.90 -18.50 -5.01
C GLU A 232 35.91 -17.43 -5.40
N GLN A 233 35.92 -16.82 -6.57
CA GLN A 233 37.02 -15.88 -6.91
C GLN A 233 36.62 -14.49 -7.39
N LYS A 234 35.37 -14.19 -7.71
CA LYS A 234 34.93 -12.84 -8.06
C LYS A 234 33.49 -12.60 -7.62
N SER A 235 33.31 -11.83 -6.57
CA SER A 235 31.99 -11.31 -6.15
C SER A 235 31.44 -10.33 -7.19
N LYS A 236 30.95 -10.82 -8.31
CA LYS A 236 30.19 -10.06 -9.28
C LYS A 236 28.74 -10.51 -9.19
N TRP A 237 27.88 -9.61 -8.74
CA TRP A 237 26.43 -9.81 -8.78
C TRP A 237 25.97 -9.74 -10.22
N LYS A 238 25.45 -10.84 -10.79
CA LYS A 238 24.75 -10.79 -12.07
C LYS A 238 23.24 -10.62 -11.82
N LYS A 239 22.64 -9.68 -12.53
CA LYS A 239 21.20 -9.69 -12.75
C LYS A 239 20.87 -10.99 -13.51
N LYS A 240 19.98 -11.80 -12.97
CA LYS A 240 19.31 -12.83 -13.78
C LYS A 240 18.46 -12.08 -14.80
N ASP A 241 18.73 -12.31 -16.09
CA ASP A 241 17.88 -11.80 -17.15
C ASP A 241 16.49 -12.38 -16.98
N LYS A 242 15.50 -11.54 -17.16
CA LYS A 242 14.09 -11.94 -17.14
C LYS A 242 13.81 -12.83 -18.33
N GLU A 243 13.38 -14.05 -18.11
CA GLU A 243 12.44 -14.75 -18.97
C GLU A 243 11.01 -14.45 -18.54
#